data_594a279b6a98aea565f74cefa53e2eab
#
_entry.id   594a279b6a98aea565f74cefa53e2eab
#
_cell.length_a   1.000
_cell.length_b   1.000
_cell.length_c   1.000
_cell.angle_alpha   90.00
_cell.angle_beta   90.00
_cell.angle_gamma   90.00
#
_symmetry.space_group_name_H-M   'P 1'
#
loop_
_entity.id
_entity.type
_entity.pdbx_description
1 polymer ?
#
loop_
_entity_poly.entity_id
_entity_poly.type
_entity_poly.pdbx_seq_one_letter_code
_entity_poly.pdbx_strand_id
1 'polypeptide(L)'
;MYIGKTIFTQITDYLPTRRFHTLVARYNGDYKVQKLSCLDQLLVLIFAQLAACESLRDIVACLSANASLRYHLGIRARIRRSTLADANEVRDARIFEDFAKILIAEARRLYLSEKPIKEIDAVVYAFDSTTISLCLELFPWAKFRRDKGAIKLHTLIDLRGNIPTFVLLSQGKMHDVKALDVLLIEAGAFYLIDRGYLDFKRLFRFQQAAAFFVTRLKDNTRYRVVHSQKVDKTTGVLCDQIIALTGTKSPDDYPERLRRIKYRDPETGKVYAFLTNNFTLPALVIARLYKQRWQVELFFKWIKQHLRIKAFFGVSENAVRIQVWTALSAYLLLAIVKKKLLLPHDLHEMTQILRLHLFAKTSILSMFFDQSQKTQIPCLDKQLKLFD
;
A
#
# COMPACT_ATOMS: atom_id res chain seq x y z
N MET A 1 -18.84 -15.88 -14.28
CA MET A 1 -18.96 -16.56 -15.58
C MET A 1 -17.92 -16.00 -16.54
N TYR A 2 -17.12 -16.87 -17.11
CA TYR A 2 -15.87 -16.54 -17.83
C TYR A 2 -16.03 -16.39 -19.36
N ILE A 3 -17.14 -16.76 -19.94
CA ILE A 3 -17.34 -16.96 -21.37
C ILE A 3 -16.81 -15.79 -22.22
N GLY A 4 -15.67 -16.03 -22.91
CA GLY A 4 -15.05 -15.11 -23.86
C GLY A 4 -14.37 -13.86 -23.29
N LYS A 5 -14.34 -13.65 -21.95
CA LYS A 5 -13.64 -12.53 -21.32
C LYS A 5 -12.14 -12.78 -21.23
N THR A 6 -11.35 -11.75 -21.50
CA THR A 6 -9.90 -11.80 -21.24
C THR A 6 -9.60 -11.85 -19.75
N ILE A 7 -8.43 -12.33 -19.35
CA ILE A 7 -7.97 -12.29 -17.96
C ILE A 7 -8.02 -10.86 -17.40
N PHE A 8 -7.60 -9.87 -18.19
CA PHE A 8 -7.68 -8.47 -17.76
C PHE A 8 -9.11 -8.04 -17.41
N THR A 9 -10.09 -8.39 -18.24
CA THR A 9 -11.50 -8.07 -17.96
C THR A 9 -12.02 -8.81 -16.74
N GLN A 10 -11.67 -10.08 -16.56
CA GLN A 10 -12.05 -10.84 -15.38
C GLN A 10 -11.53 -10.19 -14.10
N ILE A 11 -10.32 -9.60 -14.12
CA ILE A 11 -9.76 -8.85 -12.99
C ILE A 11 -10.50 -7.53 -12.80
N THR A 12 -10.70 -6.76 -13.89
CA THR A 12 -11.30 -5.43 -13.80
C THR A 12 -12.81 -5.44 -13.53
N ASP A 13 -13.50 -6.58 -13.70
CA ASP A 13 -14.88 -6.77 -13.24
C ASP A 13 -15.06 -6.58 -11.72
N TYR A 14 -13.97 -6.69 -10.94
CA TYR A 14 -13.98 -6.40 -9.50
C TYR A 14 -13.88 -4.91 -9.15
N LEU A 15 -13.69 -4.03 -10.14
CA LEU A 15 -13.68 -2.59 -9.90
C LEU A 15 -15.11 -2.08 -9.66
N PRO A 16 -15.35 -1.25 -8.63
CA PRO A 16 -16.66 -0.63 -8.37
C PRO A 16 -16.91 0.53 -9.34
N THR A 17 -17.13 0.24 -10.62
CA THR A 17 -17.23 1.21 -11.71
C THR A 17 -18.31 2.26 -11.50
N ARG A 18 -19.45 1.91 -10.87
CA ARG A 18 -20.50 2.89 -10.51
C ARG A 18 -19.96 3.98 -9.60
N ARG A 19 -19.17 3.60 -8.57
CA ARG A 19 -18.55 4.58 -7.67
C ARG A 19 -17.52 5.43 -8.39
N PHE A 20 -16.76 4.84 -9.33
CA PHE A 20 -15.84 5.60 -10.16
C PHE A 20 -16.56 6.66 -10.98
N HIS A 21 -17.68 6.32 -11.65
CA HIS A 21 -18.49 7.30 -12.41
C HIS A 21 -19.04 8.42 -11.51
N THR A 22 -19.42 8.14 -10.27
CA THR A 22 -19.81 9.18 -9.31
C THR A 22 -18.67 10.16 -9.03
N LEU A 23 -17.43 9.67 -8.92
CA LEU A 23 -16.26 10.53 -8.73
C LEU A 23 -15.95 11.34 -9.99
N VAL A 24 -16.05 10.71 -11.17
CA VAL A 24 -15.87 11.42 -12.45
C VAL A 24 -16.87 12.57 -12.58
N ALA A 25 -18.12 12.35 -12.23
CA ALA A 25 -19.16 13.41 -12.23
C ALA A 25 -18.85 14.49 -11.19
N ARG A 26 -18.44 14.13 -9.97
CA ARG A 26 -18.08 15.07 -8.89
C ARG A 26 -16.99 16.06 -9.31
N TYR A 27 -15.98 15.58 -10.03
CA TYR A 27 -14.82 16.37 -10.45
C TYR A 27 -14.90 16.83 -11.92
N ASN A 28 -16.05 16.68 -12.58
CA ASN A 28 -16.24 17.01 -13.99
C ASN A 28 -15.20 16.38 -14.94
N GLY A 29 -14.72 15.18 -14.61
CA GLY A 29 -13.58 14.54 -15.28
C GLY A 29 -13.82 14.24 -16.77
N ASP A 30 -15.07 14.01 -17.19
CA ASP A 30 -15.45 13.76 -18.58
C ASP A 30 -16.14 14.99 -19.24
N TYR A 31 -16.05 16.18 -18.62
CA TYR A 31 -16.59 17.40 -19.23
C TYR A 31 -15.89 17.70 -20.56
N LYS A 32 -16.66 17.86 -21.64
CA LYS A 32 -16.17 18.07 -23.03
C LYS A 32 -15.23 16.97 -23.56
N VAL A 33 -15.22 15.80 -22.95
CA VAL A 33 -14.45 14.65 -23.43
C VAL A 33 -15.17 13.94 -24.55
N GLN A 34 -14.52 13.82 -25.73
CA GLN A 34 -15.11 13.20 -26.92
C GLN A 34 -14.70 11.74 -27.13
N LYS A 35 -13.46 11.38 -26.81
CA LYS A 35 -12.84 10.12 -27.27
C LYS A 35 -12.30 9.22 -26.17
N LEU A 36 -11.70 9.75 -25.14
CA LEU A 36 -11.04 8.98 -24.07
C LEU A 36 -11.70 9.32 -22.74
N SER A 37 -12.63 8.50 -22.29
CA SER A 37 -13.29 8.70 -20.99
C SER A 37 -12.31 8.53 -19.82
N CYS A 38 -12.66 9.03 -18.63
CA CYS A 38 -11.88 8.77 -17.41
C CYS A 38 -11.80 7.28 -17.10
N LEU A 39 -12.85 6.51 -17.40
CA LEU A 39 -12.86 5.08 -17.23
C LEU A 39 -11.86 4.40 -18.20
N ASP A 40 -11.89 4.79 -19.49
CA ASP A 40 -10.89 4.29 -20.45
C ASP A 40 -9.47 4.60 -19.99
N GLN A 41 -9.23 5.83 -19.50
CA GLN A 41 -7.91 6.20 -18.95
C GLN A 41 -7.53 5.32 -17.75
N LEU A 42 -8.44 5.09 -16.79
CA LEU A 42 -8.19 4.22 -15.64
C LEU A 42 -7.82 2.81 -16.09
N LEU A 43 -8.62 2.21 -16.99
CA LEU A 43 -8.36 0.86 -17.50
C LEU A 43 -7.05 0.77 -18.28
N VAL A 44 -6.75 1.75 -19.12
CA VAL A 44 -5.47 1.83 -19.86
C VAL A 44 -4.28 1.92 -18.91
N LEU A 45 -4.37 2.74 -17.87
CA LEU A 45 -3.28 2.89 -16.91
C LEU A 45 -3.14 1.67 -16.01
N ILE A 46 -4.23 1.01 -15.59
CA ILE A 46 -4.18 -0.29 -14.87
C ILE A 46 -3.54 -1.35 -15.77
N PHE A 47 -3.96 -1.43 -17.05
CA PHE A 47 -3.34 -2.32 -18.03
C PHE A 47 -1.83 -2.06 -18.12
N ALA A 48 -1.42 -0.79 -18.27
CA ALA A 48 -0.02 -0.41 -18.35
C ALA A 48 0.81 -0.86 -17.13
N GLN A 49 0.24 -0.77 -15.93
CA GLN A 49 0.89 -1.24 -14.70
C GLN A 49 1.05 -2.78 -14.72
N LEU A 50 -0.01 -3.51 -15.04
CA LEU A 50 0.01 -4.98 -15.05
C LEU A 50 0.86 -5.55 -16.21
N ALA A 51 0.84 -4.91 -17.37
CA ALA A 51 1.66 -5.28 -18.54
C ALA A 51 3.12 -4.78 -18.43
N ALA A 52 3.44 -4.02 -17.37
CA ALA A 52 4.75 -3.42 -17.14
C ALA A 52 5.24 -2.51 -18.29
N CYS A 53 4.33 -1.76 -18.92
CA CYS A 53 4.71 -0.75 -19.90
C CYS A 53 5.59 0.35 -19.26
N GLU A 54 6.63 0.77 -19.96
CA GLU A 54 7.59 1.77 -19.45
C GLU A 54 7.32 3.18 -19.98
N SER A 55 6.53 3.29 -21.05
CA SER A 55 6.20 4.55 -21.69
C SER A 55 4.79 4.57 -22.26
N LEU A 56 4.28 5.78 -22.56
CA LEU A 56 3.02 5.93 -23.30
C LEU A 56 3.09 5.30 -24.72
N ARG A 57 4.30 5.20 -25.29
CA ARG A 57 4.49 4.54 -26.59
C ARG A 57 4.28 3.05 -26.47
N ASP A 58 4.79 2.42 -25.41
CA ASP A 58 4.61 0.98 -25.18
C ASP A 58 3.13 0.65 -24.96
N ILE A 59 2.44 1.48 -24.19
CA ILE A 59 0.99 1.32 -23.97
C ILE A 59 0.25 1.31 -25.30
N VAL A 60 0.52 2.31 -26.16
CA VAL A 60 -0.14 2.42 -27.46
C VAL A 60 0.26 1.27 -28.38
N ALA A 61 1.54 0.87 -28.38
CA ALA A 61 2.01 -0.26 -29.18
C ALA A 61 1.33 -1.57 -28.76
N CYS A 62 1.32 -1.90 -27.48
CA CYS A 62 0.68 -3.11 -26.95
C CYS A 62 -0.84 -3.15 -27.26
N LEU A 63 -1.55 -2.03 -27.06
CA LEU A 63 -2.99 -1.96 -27.34
C LEU A 63 -3.30 -1.93 -28.84
N SER A 64 -2.41 -1.43 -29.68
CA SER A 64 -2.57 -1.42 -31.15
C SER A 64 -2.28 -2.79 -31.76
N ALA A 65 -1.26 -3.49 -31.29
CA ALA A 65 -0.95 -4.86 -31.71
C ALA A 65 -2.12 -5.83 -31.41
N ASN A 66 -2.92 -5.53 -30.38
CA ASN A 66 -4.07 -6.32 -29.97
C ASN A 66 -5.40 -5.59 -30.21
N ALA A 67 -5.53 -4.86 -31.32
CA ALA A 67 -6.68 -4.00 -31.61
C ALA A 67 -8.04 -4.74 -31.59
N SER A 68 -8.08 -5.98 -32.09
CA SER A 68 -9.27 -6.84 -32.06
C SER A 68 -9.68 -7.27 -30.65
N LEU A 69 -8.72 -7.37 -29.73
CA LEU A 69 -8.94 -7.77 -28.34
C LEU A 69 -9.21 -6.57 -27.42
N ARG A 70 -8.92 -5.34 -27.85
CA ARG A 70 -9.09 -4.12 -27.06
C ARG A 70 -10.53 -3.95 -26.52
N TYR A 71 -11.52 -4.24 -27.34
CA TYR A 71 -12.92 -4.23 -26.91
C TYR A 71 -13.17 -5.19 -25.74
N HIS A 72 -12.54 -6.36 -25.79
CA HIS A 72 -12.60 -7.36 -24.72
C HIS A 72 -11.83 -6.96 -23.46
N LEU A 73 -11.03 -5.89 -23.48
CA LEU A 73 -10.42 -5.29 -22.30
C LEU A 73 -11.34 -4.24 -21.65
N GLY A 74 -12.52 -3.97 -22.21
CA GLY A 74 -13.40 -2.89 -21.78
C GLY A 74 -12.97 -1.50 -22.25
N ILE A 75 -11.89 -1.41 -23.07
CA ILE A 75 -11.36 -0.13 -23.58
C ILE A 75 -12.00 0.14 -24.94
N ARG A 76 -12.94 1.08 -24.96
CA ARG A 76 -13.75 1.40 -26.19
C ARG A 76 -13.02 2.33 -27.14
N ALA A 77 -12.25 3.27 -26.61
CA ALA A 77 -11.57 4.28 -27.40
C ALA A 77 -10.29 3.75 -28.12
N ARG A 78 -10.02 4.30 -29.31
CA ARG A 78 -8.68 4.16 -29.92
C ARG A 78 -7.71 5.06 -29.15
N ILE A 79 -6.73 4.46 -28.49
CA ILE A 79 -5.77 5.17 -27.66
C ILE A 79 -4.69 5.80 -28.56
N ARG A 80 -4.55 7.12 -28.45
CA ARG A 80 -3.43 7.89 -29.05
C ARG A 80 -2.54 8.40 -27.94
N ARG A 81 -1.23 8.41 -28.18
CA ARG A 81 -0.23 8.88 -27.22
C ARG A 81 -0.51 10.30 -26.71
N SER A 82 -0.77 11.23 -27.63
CA SER A 82 -1.09 12.63 -27.26
C SER A 82 -2.33 12.72 -26.38
N THR A 83 -3.43 12.07 -26.79
CA THR A 83 -4.68 12.10 -26.03
C THR A 83 -4.53 11.52 -24.63
N LEU A 84 -3.71 10.47 -24.45
CA LEU A 84 -3.44 9.90 -23.13
C LEU A 84 -2.51 10.79 -22.30
N ALA A 85 -1.53 11.45 -22.94
CA ALA A 85 -0.66 12.44 -22.30
C ALA A 85 -1.48 13.64 -21.80
N ASP A 86 -2.31 14.23 -22.66
CA ASP A 86 -3.19 15.35 -22.32
C ASP A 86 -4.15 14.98 -21.18
N ALA A 87 -4.73 13.77 -21.22
CA ALA A 87 -5.60 13.29 -20.15
C ALA A 87 -4.88 13.17 -18.81
N ASN A 88 -3.63 12.71 -18.80
CA ASN A 88 -2.81 12.62 -17.58
C ASN A 88 -2.43 14.00 -17.03
N GLU A 89 -2.32 15.01 -17.90
CA GLU A 89 -1.95 16.35 -17.50
C GLU A 89 -3.13 17.17 -16.98
N VAL A 90 -4.29 17.07 -17.63
CA VAL A 90 -5.42 17.97 -17.41
C VAL A 90 -6.46 17.41 -16.44
N ARG A 91 -6.67 16.10 -16.41
CA ARG A 91 -7.71 15.51 -15.55
C ARG A 91 -7.36 15.59 -14.09
N ASP A 92 -8.37 15.85 -13.26
CA ASP A 92 -8.19 15.99 -11.83
C ASP A 92 -7.71 14.68 -11.18
N ALA A 93 -6.51 14.69 -10.61
CA ALA A 93 -5.92 13.54 -9.95
C ALA A 93 -6.74 13.04 -8.75
N ARG A 94 -7.60 13.89 -8.16
CA ARG A 94 -8.49 13.50 -7.05
C ARG A 94 -9.49 12.43 -7.43
N ILE A 95 -9.87 12.31 -8.72
CA ILE A 95 -10.71 11.21 -9.21
C ILE A 95 -10.05 9.86 -8.89
N PHE A 96 -8.77 9.72 -9.20
CA PHE A 96 -7.99 8.49 -9.00
C PHE A 96 -7.61 8.27 -7.54
N GLU A 97 -7.34 9.35 -6.82
CA GLU A 97 -7.07 9.32 -5.38
C GLU A 97 -8.28 8.82 -4.59
N ASP A 98 -9.45 9.43 -4.78
CA ASP A 98 -10.66 9.04 -4.07
C ASP A 98 -11.13 7.64 -4.48
N PHE A 99 -10.89 7.26 -5.73
CA PHE A 99 -11.16 5.89 -6.17
C PHE A 99 -10.26 4.87 -5.46
N ALA A 100 -8.97 5.16 -5.33
CA ALA A 100 -8.06 4.31 -4.55
C ALA A 100 -8.52 4.18 -3.09
N LYS A 101 -9.03 5.26 -2.47
CA LYS A 101 -9.60 5.21 -1.11
C LYS A 101 -10.82 4.28 -1.02
N ILE A 102 -11.66 4.23 -2.06
CA ILE A 102 -12.78 3.28 -2.14
C ILE A 102 -12.26 1.84 -2.19
N LEU A 103 -11.22 1.57 -2.99
CA LEU A 103 -10.61 0.24 -3.06
C LEU A 103 -9.91 -0.16 -1.75
N ILE A 104 -9.29 0.80 -1.06
CA ILE A 104 -8.72 0.58 0.28
C ILE A 104 -9.80 0.09 1.24
N ALA A 105 -10.94 0.77 1.29
CA ALA A 105 -12.05 0.39 2.17
C ALA A 105 -12.58 -1.03 1.84
N GLU A 106 -12.72 -1.36 0.56
CA GLU A 106 -13.15 -2.70 0.11
C GLU A 106 -12.12 -3.76 0.49
N ALA A 107 -10.83 -3.52 0.22
CA ALA A 107 -9.76 -4.44 0.56
C ALA A 107 -9.68 -4.66 2.08
N ARG A 108 -9.65 -3.59 2.89
CA ARG A 108 -9.64 -3.71 4.36
C ARG A 108 -10.77 -4.61 4.88
N ARG A 109 -11.99 -4.44 4.33
CA ARG A 109 -13.14 -5.26 4.73
C ARG A 109 -12.93 -6.75 4.46
N LEU A 110 -12.29 -7.11 3.34
CA LEU A 110 -12.02 -8.50 2.98
C LEU A 110 -10.95 -9.16 3.87
N TYR A 111 -10.03 -8.38 4.42
CA TYR A 111 -8.91 -8.87 5.24
C TYR A 111 -9.11 -8.70 6.74
N LEU A 112 -10.31 -8.30 7.21
CA LEU A 112 -10.59 -8.05 8.65
C LEU A 112 -10.30 -9.24 9.57
N SER A 113 -10.50 -10.47 9.09
CA SER A 113 -10.31 -11.70 9.87
C SER A 113 -8.85 -12.15 9.96
N GLU A 114 -7.95 -11.52 9.20
CA GLU A 114 -6.54 -11.90 9.24
C GLU A 114 -5.84 -11.31 10.48
N LYS A 115 -4.97 -12.11 11.09
CA LYS A 115 -4.19 -11.70 12.26
C LYS A 115 -2.71 -11.80 11.92
N PRO A 116 -1.99 -10.69 11.81
CA PRO A 116 -0.55 -10.69 11.53
C PRO A 116 0.24 -11.34 12.68
N ILE A 117 -0.27 -11.26 13.90
CA ILE A 117 0.25 -11.92 15.10
C ILE A 117 -0.93 -12.52 15.85
N LYS A 118 -0.88 -13.83 16.15
CA LYS A 118 -1.99 -14.57 16.76
C LYS A 118 -2.39 -14.02 18.12
N GLU A 119 -1.43 -13.51 18.88
CA GLU A 119 -1.62 -12.99 20.25
C GLU A 119 -2.27 -11.59 20.30
N ILE A 120 -2.55 -10.97 19.13
CA ILE A 120 -3.06 -9.59 19.08
C ILE A 120 -4.34 -9.54 18.27
N ASP A 121 -5.43 -9.17 18.92
CA ASP A 121 -6.72 -8.94 18.28
C ASP A 121 -6.87 -7.52 17.69
N ALA A 122 -6.04 -6.58 18.15
CA ALA A 122 -6.05 -5.21 17.68
C ALA A 122 -5.47 -5.06 16.27
N VAL A 123 -5.83 -3.98 15.61
CA VAL A 123 -5.25 -3.58 14.32
C VAL A 123 -3.78 -3.24 14.50
N VAL A 124 -2.94 -3.73 13.62
CA VAL A 124 -1.51 -3.41 13.60
C VAL A 124 -1.18 -2.69 12.30
N TYR A 125 -0.63 -1.52 12.43
CA TYR A 125 -0.17 -0.69 11.33
C TYR A 125 1.36 -0.61 11.27
N ALA A 126 1.94 -0.64 10.08
CA ALA A 126 3.32 -0.28 9.84
C ALA A 126 3.38 1.05 9.06
N PHE A 127 4.16 2.01 9.57
CA PHE A 127 4.33 3.31 8.95
C PHE A 127 5.78 3.53 8.52
N ASP A 128 5.95 3.93 7.27
CA ASP A 128 7.27 4.33 6.73
C ASP A 128 7.10 5.22 5.49
N SER A 129 8.22 5.70 4.95
CA SER A 129 8.26 6.44 3.69
C SER A 129 9.28 5.87 2.73
N THR A 130 9.03 6.09 1.45
CA THR A 130 10.01 5.79 0.42
C THR A 130 10.21 6.98 -0.49
N THR A 131 11.47 7.20 -0.89
CA THR A 131 11.85 8.26 -1.83
C THR A 131 11.88 7.69 -3.25
N ILE A 132 11.29 8.41 -4.19
CA ILE A 132 11.35 8.14 -5.62
C ILE A 132 12.14 9.28 -6.24
N SER A 133 13.34 8.96 -6.72
CA SER A 133 14.23 9.94 -7.36
C SER A 133 13.70 10.33 -8.74
N LEU A 134 13.76 11.61 -9.09
CA LEU A 134 13.32 12.19 -10.35
C LEU A 134 14.46 13.01 -10.96
N CYS A 135 14.51 13.07 -12.28
CA CYS A 135 15.38 14.00 -12.99
C CYS A 135 14.83 15.43 -12.81
N LEU A 136 15.59 16.32 -12.18
CA LEU A 136 15.13 17.67 -11.87
C LEU A 136 14.81 18.49 -13.12
N GLU A 137 15.53 18.28 -14.21
CA GLU A 137 15.30 18.98 -15.50
C GLU A 137 13.92 18.64 -16.08
N LEU A 138 13.47 17.38 -15.94
CA LEU A 138 12.16 16.91 -16.41
C LEU A 138 11.04 17.21 -15.40
N PHE A 139 11.37 17.28 -14.10
CA PHE A 139 10.42 17.47 -13.01
C PHE A 139 10.79 18.68 -12.12
N PRO A 140 10.81 19.92 -12.65
CA PRO A 140 11.31 21.09 -11.91
C PRO A 140 10.51 21.40 -10.64
N TRP A 141 9.25 20.98 -10.58
CA TRP A 141 8.37 21.12 -9.41
C TRP A 141 8.77 20.19 -8.23
N ALA A 142 9.49 19.10 -8.52
CA ALA A 142 9.83 18.06 -7.50
C ALA A 142 11.20 18.32 -6.84
N LYS A 143 11.64 19.56 -6.70
CA LYS A 143 12.95 19.93 -6.15
C LYS A 143 13.19 19.32 -4.76
N PHE A 144 14.27 18.55 -4.61
CA PHE A 144 14.67 17.88 -3.37
C PHE A 144 15.98 18.43 -2.80
N ARG A 145 17.03 18.43 -3.59
CA ARG A 145 18.35 19.00 -3.28
C ARG A 145 18.75 19.93 -4.44
N ARG A 146 19.95 20.55 -4.34
CA ARG A 146 20.41 21.50 -5.35
C ARG A 146 20.22 20.97 -6.78
N ASP A 147 20.63 19.72 -7.03
CA ASP A 147 20.67 19.13 -8.38
C ASP A 147 19.82 17.84 -8.49
N LYS A 148 18.90 17.62 -7.55
CA LYS A 148 18.08 16.38 -7.52
C LYS A 148 16.61 16.67 -7.27
N GLY A 149 15.76 16.05 -8.09
CA GLY A 149 14.33 15.97 -7.88
C GLY A 149 13.96 14.69 -7.11
N ALA A 150 12.95 14.75 -6.29
CA ALA A 150 12.35 13.57 -5.67
C ALA A 150 10.94 13.86 -5.15
N ILE A 151 10.14 12.81 -5.11
CA ILE A 151 8.91 12.75 -4.34
C ILE A 151 9.05 11.70 -3.25
N LYS A 152 8.31 11.87 -2.17
CA LYS A 152 8.19 10.89 -1.09
C LYS A 152 6.79 10.35 -1.03
N LEU A 153 6.71 9.04 -0.84
CA LEU A 153 5.48 8.32 -0.60
C LEU A 153 5.48 7.85 0.85
N HIS A 154 4.74 8.53 1.72
CA HIS A 154 4.53 8.14 3.11
C HIS A 154 3.32 7.22 3.15
N THR A 155 3.46 6.05 3.75
CA THR A 155 2.41 5.04 3.71
C THR A 155 2.22 4.39 5.07
N LEU A 156 0.97 4.28 5.49
CA LEU A 156 0.52 3.44 6.58
C LEU A 156 -0.11 2.17 5.99
N ILE A 157 0.40 1.02 6.38
CA ILE A 157 -0.11 -0.28 5.93
C ILE A 157 -0.82 -0.97 7.09
N ASP A 158 -2.06 -1.40 6.87
CA ASP A 158 -2.73 -2.38 7.73
C ASP A 158 -2.09 -3.74 7.45
N LEU A 159 -1.46 -4.32 8.45
CA LEU A 159 -0.75 -5.60 8.32
C LEU A 159 -1.69 -6.80 8.10
N ARG A 160 -3.00 -6.61 8.26
CA ARG A 160 -4.00 -7.56 7.78
C ARG A 160 -4.07 -7.47 6.26
N GLY A 161 -3.38 -8.35 5.58
CA GLY A 161 -3.27 -8.39 4.13
C GLY A 161 -2.36 -7.32 3.50
N ASN A 162 -1.58 -6.59 4.30
CA ASN A 162 -0.66 -5.53 3.83
C ASN A 162 -1.34 -4.44 2.99
N ILE A 163 -2.52 -3.99 3.43
CA ILE A 163 -3.32 -3.01 2.71
C ILE A 163 -2.87 -1.57 3.05
N PRO A 164 -2.45 -0.75 2.08
CA PRO A 164 -2.12 0.65 2.31
C PRO A 164 -3.38 1.43 2.69
N THR A 165 -3.45 1.92 3.93
CA THR A 165 -4.64 2.61 4.47
C THR A 165 -4.53 4.12 4.43
N PHE A 166 -3.30 4.63 4.46
CA PHE A 166 -2.99 6.03 4.30
C PHE A 166 -1.80 6.17 3.36
N VAL A 167 -1.92 7.09 2.41
CA VAL A 167 -0.87 7.41 1.45
C VAL A 167 -0.80 8.91 1.29
N LEU A 168 0.37 9.48 1.54
CA LEU A 168 0.65 10.89 1.35
C LEU A 168 1.81 11.06 0.37
N LEU A 169 1.54 11.69 -0.77
CA LEU A 169 2.57 12.14 -1.70
C LEU A 169 3.05 13.52 -1.27
N SER A 170 4.35 13.65 -1.12
CA SER A 170 4.99 14.92 -0.80
C SER A 170 6.24 15.16 -1.64
N GLN A 171 6.65 16.41 -1.74
CA GLN A 171 7.96 16.76 -2.29
C GLN A 171 9.07 16.19 -1.40
N GLY A 172 10.20 15.84 -2.01
CA GLY A 172 11.33 15.24 -1.30
C GLY A 172 11.86 16.05 -0.11
N LYS A 173 11.64 17.39 -0.12
CA LYS A 173 12.05 18.30 0.97
C LYS A 173 11.29 18.10 2.28
N MET A 174 10.09 17.54 2.24
CA MET A 174 9.30 17.34 3.45
C MET A 174 10.01 16.36 4.40
N HIS A 175 10.21 16.77 5.65
CA HIS A 175 10.72 15.87 6.68
C HIS A 175 9.70 14.77 6.96
N ASP A 176 10.17 13.52 7.01
CA ASP A 176 9.32 12.33 7.16
C ASP A 176 8.43 12.39 8.38
N VAL A 177 8.94 12.91 9.49
CA VAL A 177 8.23 13.07 10.77
C VAL A 177 6.93 13.90 10.62
N LYS A 178 6.91 14.90 9.69
CA LYS A 178 5.71 15.73 9.45
C LYS A 178 4.52 14.96 8.89
N ALA A 179 4.75 13.81 8.26
CA ALA A 179 3.67 12.98 7.78
C ALA A 179 2.82 12.39 8.94
N LEU A 180 3.40 12.27 10.14
CA LEU A 180 2.64 11.88 11.33
C LEU A 180 1.62 12.95 11.77
N ASP A 181 1.82 14.23 11.40
CA ASP A 181 0.91 15.31 11.80
C ASP A 181 -0.48 15.21 11.15
N VAL A 182 -0.54 14.65 9.95
CA VAL A 182 -1.78 14.47 9.18
C VAL A 182 -2.36 13.06 9.28
N LEU A 183 -1.70 12.17 10.05
CA LEU A 183 -2.19 10.82 10.27
C LEU A 183 -3.39 10.82 11.22
N LEU A 184 -4.48 10.18 10.80
CA LEU A 184 -5.61 9.87 11.67
C LEU A 184 -5.26 8.66 12.51
N ILE A 185 -5.22 8.84 13.83
CA ILE A 185 -4.83 7.79 14.77
C ILE A 185 -6.10 7.07 15.24
N GLU A 186 -6.14 5.75 15.04
CA GLU A 186 -7.24 4.87 15.45
C GLU A 186 -6.99 4.37 16.86
N ALA A 187 -7.94 4.59 17.77
CA ALA A 187 -7.84 4.14 19.15
C ALA A 187 -7.73 2.61 19.25
N GLY A 188 -6.92 2.11 20.16
CA GLY A 188 -6.67 0.68 20.38
C GLY A 188 -5.72 0.05 19.37
N ALA A 189 -5.37 0.71 18.27
CA ALA A 189 -4.47 0.18 17.25
C ALA A 189 -3.00 0.30 17.66
N PHE A 190 -2.16 -0.60 17.12
CA PHE A 190 -0.70 -0.56 17.25
C PHE A 190 -0.06 0.06 16.01
N TYR A 191 0.88 0.96 16.21
CA TYR A 191 1.63 1.63 15.16
C TYR A 191 3.12 1.27 15.25
N LEU A 192 3.63 0.55 14.26
CA LEU A 192 5.04 0.20 14.12
C LEU A 192 5.74 1.29 13.30
N ILE A 193 6.63 2.03 13.96
CA ILE A 193 7.21 3.25 13.41
C ILE A 193 8.75 3.12 13.42
N ASP A 194 9.44 3.50 12.34
CA ASP A 194 10.89 3.49 12.34
C ASP A 194 11.47 4.57 13.29
N ARG A 195 12.67 4.33 13.80
CA ARG A 195 13.35 5.27 14.71
C ARG A 195 13.62 6.64 14.08
N GLY A 196 13.60 6.74 12.75
CA GLY A 196 13.68 8.00 12.04
C GLY A 196 12.56 8.96 12.39
N TYR A 197 11.40 8.41 12.74
CA TYR A 197 10.21 9.17 13.14
C TYR A 197 10.11 9.43 14.64
N LEU A 198 11.12 9.09 15.45
CA LEU A 198 11.10 9.28 16.88
C LEU A 198 11.13 10.79 17.20
N ASP A 199 9.96 11.29 17.59
CA ASP A 199 9.65 12.63 18.03
C ASP A 199 8.62 12.52 19.15
N PHE A 200 9.01 12.90 20.37
CA PHE A 200 8.22 12.63 21.57
C PHE A 200 6.88 13.36 21.58
N LYS A 201 6.83 14.59 21.10
CA LYS A 201 5.57 15.34 20.98
C LYS A 201 4.57 14.64 20.06
N ARG A 202 5.04 14.10 18.94
CA ARG A 202 4.21 13.34 18.01
C ARG A 202 3.83 11.96 18.55
N LEU A 203 4.73 11.30 19.26
CA LEU A 203 4.42 10.02 19.91
C LEU A 203 3.40 10.19 21.04
N PHE A 204 3.37 11.34 21.71
CA PHE A 204 2.37 11.62 22.74
C PHE A 204 0.95 11.71 22.16
N ARG A 205 0.79 12.11 20.88
CA ARG A 205 -0.52 12.08 20.21
C ARG A 205 -1.11 10.67 20.12
N PHE A 206 -0.28 9.64 19.99
CA PHE A 206 -0.76 8.24 20.03
C PHE A 206 -1.28 7.89 21.41
N GLN A 207 -0.57 8.30 22.45
CA GLN A 207 -1.03 8.14 23.85
C GLN A 207 -2.39 8.84 24.07
N GLN A 208 -2.50 10.09 23.65
CA GLN A 208 -3.74 10.88 23.78
C GLN A 208 -4.90 10.28 22.97
N ALA A 209 -4.62 9.63 21.85
CA ALA A 209 -5.61 8.94 21.03
C ALA A 209 -5.93 7.52 21.53
N ALA A 210 -5.45 7.11 22.71
CA ALA A 210 -5.59 5.76 23.24
C ALA A 210 -5.08 4.66 22.26
N ALA A 211 -4.04 4.97 21.48
CA ALA A 211 -3.38 4.07 20.57
C ALA A 211 -1.98 3.71 21.07
N PHE A 212 -1.45 2.60 20.57
CA PHE A 212 -0.13 2.11 20.97
C PHE A 212 0.87 2.29 19.84
N PHE A 213 2.13 2.58 20.20
CA PHE A 213 3.22 2.59 19.25
C PHE A 213 4.35 1.66 19.69
N VAL A 214 5.10 1.17 18.72
CA VAL A 214 6.38 0.48 18.94
C VAL A 214 7.40 1.06 17.99
N THR A 215 8.50 1.57 18.53
CA THR A 215 9.62 2.11 17.74
C THR A 215 10.96 1.70 18.35
N ARG A 216 12.06 1.93 17.63
CA ARG A 216 13.40 1.75 18.21
C ARG A 216 13.84 3.02 18.94
N LEU A 217 14.42 2.82 20.12
CA LEU A 217 15.02 3.90 20.90
C LEU A 217 16.29 4.41 20.18
N LYS A 218 16.50 5.72 20.17
CA LYS A 218 17.76 6.34 19.73
C LYS A 218 18.77 6.30 20.88
N ASP A 219 20.03 6.07 20.55
CA ASP A 219 21.12 5.89 21.53
C ASP A 219 21.35 7.15 22.38
N ASN A 220 21.06 8.33 21.83
CA ASN A 220 21.16 9.61 22.50
C ASN A 220 19.95 10.00 23.36
N THR A 221 18.96 9.12 23.51
CA THR A 221 17.77 9.38 24.32
C THR A 221 18.14 9.35 25.81
N ARG A 222 17.84 10.42 26.54
CA ARG A 222 18.07 10.53 27.99
C ARG A 222 16.81 10.08 28.74
N TYR A 223 16.98 9.15 29.67
CA TYR A 223 15.89 8.63 30.51
C TYR A 223 16.44 8.14 31.86
N ARG A 224 15.57 8.03 32.84
CA ARG A 224 15.81 7.31 34.10
C ARG A 224 14.95 6.06 34.16
N VAL A 225 15.49 4.98 34.68
CA VAL A 225 14.71 3.75 34.93
C VAL A 225 13.90 3.96 36.20
N VAL A 226 12.58 3.72 36.11
CA VAL A 226 11.65 3.82 37.22
C VAL A 226 11.44 2.45 37.85
N HIS A 227 11.30 1.42 37.00
CA HIS A 227 11.09 0.04 37.42
C HIS A 227 11.69 -0.94 36.41
N SER A 228 12.23 -2.06 36.89
CA SER A 228 12.74 -3.16 36.06
C SER A 228 11.98 -4.43 36.37
N GLN A 229 11.41 -5.05 35.35
CA GLN A 229 10.75 -6.35 35.49
C GLN A 229 11.76 -7.49 35.32
N LYS A 230 11.47 -8.62 36.00
CA LYS A 230 12.23 -9.86 35.78
C LYS A 230 11.94 -10.37 34.36
N VAL A 231 13.00 -10.80 33.65
CA VAL A 231 12.90 -11.30 32.28
C VAL A 231 13.60 -12.67 32.18
N ASP A 232 13.05 -13.52 31.35
CA ASP A 232 13.72 -14.73 30.95
C ASP A 232 14.65 -14.43 29.78
N LYS A 233 15.95 -14.42 30.03
CA LYS A 233 16.98 -14.10 29.05
C LYS A 233 17.13 -15.17 27.96
N THR A 234 16.63 -16.39 28.19
CA THR A 234 16.66 -17.49 27.20
C THR A 234 15.77 -17.16 25.99
N THR A 235 14.72 -16.33 26.18
CA THR A 235 13.84 -15.86 25.12
C THR A 235 14.45 -14.79 24.22
N GLY A 236 15.68 -14.32 24.52
CA GLY A 236 16.33 -13.18 23.87
C GLY A 236 15.98 -11.81 24.49
N VAL A 237 15.02 -11.74 25.41
CA VAL A 237 14.70 -10.49 26.12
C VAL A 237 15.77 -10.22 27.17
N LEU A 238 16.53 -9.14 27.00
CA LEU A 238 17.65 -8.78 27.89
C LEU A 238 17.21 -7.90 29.07
N CYS A 239 16.24 -7.02 28.85
CA CYS A 239 15.59 -6.26 29.92
C CYS A 239 14.21 -5.77 29.47
N ASP A 240 13.35 -5.51 30.48
CA ASP A 240 12.03 -4.91 30.35
C ASP A 240 11.86 -3.88 31.46
N GLN A 241 11.79 -2.62 31.09
CA GLN A 241 11.92 -1.50 32.04
C GLN A 241 10.86 -0.44 31.77
N ILE A 242 10.30 0.08 32.85
CA ILE A 242 9.52 1.32 32.83
C ILE A 242 10.50 2.47 32.99
N ILE A 243 10.45 3.43 32.09
CA ILE A 243 11.33 4.58 32.06
C ILE A 243 10.55 5.89 32.11
N ALA A 244 11.18 6.93 32.63
CA ALA A 244 10.73 8.31 32.48
C ALA A 244 11.79 9.09 31.69
N LEU A 245 11.33 9.87 30.72
CA LEU A 245 12.24 10.71 29.95
C LEU A 245 12.90 11.76 30.84
N THR A 246 14.17 12.03 30.55
CA THR A 246 14.95 13.08 31.21
C THR A 246 15.65 13.91 30.13
N GLY A 247 15.88 15.16 30.37
CA GLY A 247 16.46 16.06 29.38
C GLY A 247 15.65 17.35 29.33
N THR A 248 16.05 18.27 28.48
CA THR A 248 15.53 19.64 28.53
C THR A 248 14.09 19.78 28.02
N LYS A 249 13.72 19.04 26.98
CA LYS A 249 12.40 19.15 26.30
C LYS A 249 11.58 17.86 26.33
N SER A 250 12.28 16.71 26.39
CA SER A 250 11.60 15.41 26.24
C SER A 250 10.55 15.12 27.31
N PRO A 251 10.70 15.52 28.60
CA PRO A 251 9.67 15.36 29.61
C PRO A 251 8.41 16.18 29.32
N ASP A 252 8.57 17.39 28.77
CA ASP A 252 7.43 18.27 28.43
C ASP A 252 6.71 17.74 27.17
N ASP A 253 7.47 17.23 26.19
CA ASP A 253 6.93 16.68 24.97
C ASP A 253 6.19 15.33 25.18
N TYR A 254 6.64 14.53 26.18
CA TYR A 254 6.02 13.27 26.58
C TYR A 254 6.09 13.09 28.10
N PRO A 255 5.10 13.59 28.85
CA PRO A 255 5.14 13.59 30.32
C PRO A 255 4.89 12.21 30.95
N GLU A 256 4.31 11.29 30.20
CA GLU A 256 3.95 9.95 30.67
C GLU A 256 5.16 9.00 30.68
N ARG A 257 4.99 7.90 31.40
CA ARG A 257 5.99 6.82 31.41
C ARG A 257 5.98 6.05 30.11
N LEU A 258 7.14 5.51 29.76
CA LEU A 258 7.34 4.66 28.59
C LEU A 258 7.94 3.33 29.01
N ARG A 259 7.75 2.31 28.20
CA ARG A 259 8.34 0.99 28.39
C ARG A 259 9.48 0.80 27.41
N ARG A 260 10.63 0.40 27.93
CA ARG A 260 11.85 0.10 27.20
C ARG A 260 12.13 -1.39 27.27
N ILE A 261 12.23 -2.04 26.13
CA ILE A 261 12.53 -3.47 26.01
C ILE A 261 13.82 -3.64 25.22
N LYS A 262 14.82 -4.31 25.81
CA LYS A 262 16.05 -4.67 25.09
C LYS A 262 15.99 -6.14 24.70
N TYR A 263 16.18 -6.41 23.43
CA TYR A 263 16.00 -7.74 22.85
C TYR A 263 17.18 -8.09 21.94
N ARG A 264 17.68 -9.32 22.06
CA ARG A 264 18.66 -9.90 21.15
C ARG A 264 17.96 -10.82 20.18
N ASP A 265 18.04 -10.49 18.89
CA ASP A 265 17.50 -11.33 17.83
C ASP A 265 18.33 -12.63 17.72
N PRO A 266 17.75 -13.82 17.88
CA PRO A 266 18.46 -15.07 17.85
C PRO A 266 19.02 -15.42 16.45
N GLU A 267 18.38 -14.94 15.38
CA GLU A 267 18.81 -15.22 14.00
C GLU A 267 20.03 -14.38 13.61
N THR A 268 20.07 -13.12 14.01
CA THR A 268 21.10 -12.16 13.58
C THR A 268 22.11 -11.82 14.66
N GLY A 269 21.86 -12.19 15.92
CA GLY A 269 22.64 -11.79 17.09
C GLY A 269 22.56 -10.31 17.45
N LYS A 270 21.86 -9.50 16.65
CA LYS A 270 21.75 -8.05 16.85
C LYS A 270 20.89 -7.71 18.06
N VAL A 271 21.30 -6.65 18.76
CA VAL A 271 20.57 -6.17 19.93
C VAL A 271 19.78 -4.92 19.56
N TYR A 272 18.49 -4.94 19.88
CA TYR A 272 17.57 -3.83 19.66
C TYR A 272 17.04 -3.30 21.00
N ALA A 273 16.83 -2.00 21.08
CA ALA A 273 16.10 -1.37 22.17
C ALA A 273 14.80 -0.79 21.62
N PHE A 274 13.67 -1.36 22.02
CA PHE A 274 12.34 -0.90 21.65
C PHE A 274 11.79 0.06 22.69
N LEU A 275 10.98 0.99 22.23
CA LEU A 275 10.22 1.95 23.04
C LEU A 275 8.74 1.82 22.69
N THR A 276 7.89 1.75 23.71
CA THR A 276 6.43 1.64 23.54
C THR A 276 5.70 2.28 24.71
N ASN A 277 4.45 2.64 24.48
CA ASN A 277 3.49 3.03 25.52
C ASN A 277 2.55 1.87 25.92
N ASN A 278 2.78 0.65 25.44
CA ASN A 278 2.03 -0.51 25.86
C ASN A 278 2.74 -1.25 27.01
N PHE A 279 2.05 -1.39 28.13
CA PHE A 279 2.55 -2.04 29.35
C PHE A 279 1.97 -3.44 29.58
N THR A 280 0.99 -3.87 28.77
CA THR A 280 0.21 -5.11 28.99
C THR A 280 0.76 -6.31 28.21
N LEU A 281 1.20 -6.11 26.98
CA LEU A 281 1.72 -7.20 26.14
C LEU A 281 3.07 -7.73 26.68
N PRO A 282 3.33 -9.05 26.57
CA PRO A 282 4.65 -9.63 26.87
C PRO A 282 5.76 -8.96 26.04
N ALA A 283 6.95 -8.78 26.65
CA ALA A 283 8.10 -8.14 26.00
C ALA A 283 8.49 -8.81 24.67
N LEU A 284 8.42 -10.15 24.62
CA LEU A 284 8.69 -10.92 23.40
C LEU A 284 7.68 -10.63 22.27
N VAL A 285 6.40 -10.40 22.61
CA VAL A 285 5.37 -10.05 21.64
C VAL A 285 5.65 -8.66 21.04
N ILE A 286 6.08 -7.69 21.85
CA ILE A 286 6.49 -6.36 21.38
C ILE A 286 7.68 -6.48 20.39
N ALA A 287 8.67 -7.33 20.69
CA ALA A 287 9.79 -7.56 19.78
C ALA A 287 9.35 -8.17 18.44
N ARG A 288 8.46 -9.19 18.49
CA ARG A 288 7.89 -9.80 17.28
C ARG A 288 7.02 -8.81 16.49
N LEU A 289 6.25 -7.96 17.17
CA LEU A 289 5.50 -6.88 16.55
C LEU A 289 6.42 -5.99 15.73
N TYR A 290 7.50 -5.51 16.33
CA TYR A 290 8.41 -4.62 15.61
C TYR A 290 9.04 -5.27 14.37
N LYS A 291 9.29 -6.58 14.39
CA LYS A 291 9.79 -7.34 13.21
C LYS A 291 8.80 -7.22 12.03
N GLN A 292 7.48 -7.13 12.28
CA GLN A 292 6.46 -6.95 11.25
C GLN A 292 6.53 -5.58 10.54
N ARG A 293 7.20 -4.58 11.11
CA ARG A 293 7.41 -3.29 10.43
C ARG A 293 8.03 -3.45 9.04
N TRP A 294 8.84 -4.49 8.85
CA TRP A 294 9.48 -4.79 7.56
C TRP A 294 8.48 -4.97 6.40
N GLN A 295 7.23 -5.30 6.68
CA GLN A 295 6.20 -5.47 5.65
C GLN A 295 5.98 -4.20 4.81
N VAL A 296 6.14 -3.01 5.40
CA VAL A 296 6.03 -1.75 4.63
C VAL A 296 7.19 -1.57 3.64
N GLU A 297 8.38 -2.05 3.98
CA GLU A 297 9.53 -2.03 3.06
C GLU A 297 9.34 -3.02 1.91
N LEU A 298 8.77 -4.20 2.18
CA LEU A 298 8.40 -5.18 1.17
C LEU A 298 7.31 -4.62 0.23
N PHE A 299 6.32 -3.92 0.77
CA PHE A 299 5.33 -3.22 -0.02
C PHE A 299 5.97 -2.18 -0.95
N PHE A 300 6.88 -1.34 -0.44
CA PHE A 300 7.59 -0.37 -1.28
C PHE A 300 8.46 -1.02 -2.34
N LYS A 301 9.13 -2.11 -2.00
CA LYS A 301 9.91 -2.91 -2.96
C LYS A 301 8.99 -3.41 -4.08
N TRP A 302 7.85 -3.99 -3.72
CA TRP A 302 6.87 -4.51 -4.67
C TRP A 302 6.33 -3.40 -5.60
N ILE A 303 5.86 -2.28 -5.04
CA ILE A 303 5.36 -1.14 -5.82
C ILE A 303 6.42 -0.61 -6.80
N LYS A 304 7.66 -0.43 -6.32
CA LYS A 304 8.75 0.08 -7.18
C LYS A 304 9.14 -0.89 -8.30
N GLN A 305 9.04 -2.20 -8.06
CA GLN A 305 9.43 -3.21 -9.03
C GLN A 305 8.32 -3.54 -10.03
N HIS A 306 7.08 -3.59 -9.56
CA HIS A 306 5.97 -4.12 -10.36
C HIS A 306 5.07 -3.05 -10.95
N LEU A 307 4.93 -1.89 -10.30
CA LEU A 307 4.00 -0.86 -10.74
C LEU A 307 4.70 0.37 -11.36
N ARG A 308 5.91 0.19 -11.88
CA ARG A 308 6.60 1.18 -12.72
C ARG A 308 6.53 2.65 -12.24
N ILE A 309 6.48 2.87 -10.91
CA ILE A 309 6.48 4.24 -10.36
C ILE A 309 7.85 4.94 -10.42
N LYS A 310 8.83 4.31 -11.05
CA LYS A 310 10.14 4.93 -11.35
C LYS A 310 10.19 5.53 -12.77
N ALA A 311 9.35 5.06 -13.70
CA ALA A 311 9.21 5.57 -15.05
C ALA A 311 7.82 6.21 -15.18
N PHE A 312 7.76 7.54 -15.11
CA PHE A 312 6.49 8.24 -15.18
C PHE A 312 6.06 8.50 -16.63
N PHE A 313 4.75 8.35 -16.87
CA PHE A 313 4.12 8.54 -18.18
C PHE A 313 3.91 10.01 -18.55
N GLY A 314 4.18 10.94 -17.64
CA GLY A 314 4.13 12.36 -17.81
C GLY A 314 4.98 13.08 -16.79
N VAL A 315 5.36 14.32 -17.06
CA VAL A 315 6.29 15.09 -16.23
C VAL A 315 5.60 16.08 -15.28
N SER A 316 4.32 16.38 -15.48
CA SER A 316 3.57 17.26 -14.59
C SER A 316 3.27 16.58 -13.24
N GLU A 317 3.10 17.37 -12.19
CA GLU A 317 2.74 16.87 -10.87
C GLU A 317 1.43 16.08 -10.93
N ASN A 318 0.46 16.56 -11.70
CA ASN A 318 -0.83 15.91 -11.89
C ASN A 318 -0.69 14.51 -12.52
N ALA A 319 0.10 14.39 -13.59
CA ALA A 319 0.35 13.10 -14.26
C ALA A 319 1.01 12.09 -13.33
N VAL A 320 1.99 12.55 -12.53
CA VAL A 320 2.65 11.71 -11.52
C VAL A 320 1.66 11.26 -10.45
N ARG A 321 0.80 12.15 -9.95
CA ARG A 321 -0.24 11.81 -8.97
C ARG A 321 -1.21 10.77 -9.53
N ILE A 322 -1.73 10.98 -10.74
CA ILE A 322 -2.62 10.02 -11.42
C ILE A 322 -1.96 8.65 -11.51
N GLN A 323 -0.71 8.59 -11.97
CA GLN A 323 0.00 7.32 -12.12
C GLN A 323 0.21 6.60 -10.78
N VAL A 324 0.61 7.30 -9.72
CA VAL A 324 0.79 6.69 -8.39
C VAL A 324 -0.53 6.16 -7.85
N TRP A 325 -1.62 6.92 -7.93
CA TRP A 325 -2.93 6.47 -7.46
C TRP A 325 -3.49 5.32 -8.29
N THR A 326 -3.23 5.31 -9.60
CA THR A 326 -3.60 4.17 -10.45
C THR A 326 -2.76 2.92 -10.13
N ALA A 327 -1.47 3.09 -9.85
CA ALA A 327 -0.60 2.00 -9.43
C ALA A 327 -1.08 1.38 -8.10
N LEU A 328 -1.44 2.21 -7.13
CA LEU A 328 -2.05 1.76 -5.89
C LEU A 328 -3.39 1.05 -6.12
N SER A 329 -4.22 1.58 -7.04
CA SER A 329 -5.48 0.94 -7.44
C SER A 329 -5.26 -0.44 -8.05
N ALA A 330 -4.22 -0.62 -8.87
CA ALA A 330 -3.85 -1.91 -9.44
C ALA A 330 -3.40 -2.91 -8.33
N TYR A 331 -2.59 -2.46 -7.36
CA TYR A 331 -2.22 -3.26 -6.20
C TYR A 331 -3.44 -3.74 -5.42
N LEU A 332 -4.33 -2.79 -5.08
CA LEU A 332 -5.54 -3.07 -4.31
C LEU A 332 -6.50 -4.00 -5.06
N LEU A 333 -6.61 -3.81 -6.38
CA LEU A 333 -7.41 -4.69 -7.24
C LEU A 333 -6.87 -6.13 -7.18
N LEU A 334 -5.56 -6.33 -7.29
CA LEU A 334 -4.96 -7.66 -7.16
C LEU A 334 -5.19 -8.27 -5.78
N ALA A 335 -5.06 -7.47 -4.71
CA ALA A 335 -5.33 -7.93 -3.35
C ALA A 335 -6.81 -8.35 -3.18
N ILE A 336 -7.75 -7.58 -3.73
CA ILE A 336 -9.19 -7.89 -3.73
C ILE A 336 -9.47 -9.19 -4.51
N VAL A 337 -8.92 -9.32 -5.72
CA VAL A 337 -9.07 -10.53 -6.56
C VAL A 337 -8.51 -11.75 -5.86
N LYS A 338 -7.28 -11.66 -5.32
CA LYS A 338 -6.66 -12.72 -4.53
C LYS A 338 -7.59 -13.23 -3.43
N LYS A 339 -8.13 -12.31 -2.62
CA LYS A 339 -8.97 -12.67 -1.47
C LYS A 339 -10.32 -13.22 -1.89
N LYS A 340 -10.98 -12.61 -2.89
CA LYS A 340 -12.30 -13.07 -3.38
C LYS A 340 -12.25 -14.41 -4.07
N LEU A 341 -11.16 -14.70 -4.77
CA LEU A 341 -10.97 -15.98 -5.50
C LEU A 341 -10.18 -17.02 -4.71
N LEU A 342 -9.77 -16.69 -3.46
CA LEU A 342 -8.96 -17.56 -2.59
C LEU A 342 -7.68 -18.07 -3.27
N LEU A 343 -7.02 -17.21 -4.06
CA LEU A 343 -5.82 -17.60 -4.80
C LEU A 343 -4.65 -17.88 -3.85
N PRO A 344 -3.93 -18.99 -4.03
CA PRO A 344 -2.85 -19.40 -3.11
C PRO A 344 -1.58 -18.57 -3.29
N HIS A 345 -1.34 -18.05 -4.48
CA HIS A 345 -0.14 -17.32 -4.87
C HIS A 345 -0.02 -15.97 -4.15
N ASP A 346 1.19 -15.52 -3.90
CA ASP A 346 1.40 -14.15 -3.42
C ASP A 346 1.17 -13.12 -4.54
N LEU A 347 1.12 -11.83 -4.19
CA LEU A 347 0.88 -10.76 -5.17
C LEU A 347 2.02 -10.61 -6.19
N HIS A 348 3.24 -11.02 -5.82
CA HIS A 348 4.38 -10.98 -6.74
C HIS A 348 4.22 -12.04 -7.83
N GLU A 349 3.99 -13.29 -7.43
CA GLU A 349 3.74 -14.41 -8.36
C GLU A 349 2.53 -14.13 -9.25
N MET A 350 1.42 -13.66 -8.66
CA MET A 350 0.24 -13.26 -9.42
C MET A 350 0.58 -12.24 -10.51
N THR A 351 1.35 -11.21 -10.17
CA THR A 351 1.72 -10.17 -11.14
C THR A 351 2.58 -10.74 -12.28
N GLN A 352 3.51 -11.65 -11.98
CA GLN A 352 4.35 -12.27 -13.01
C GLN A 352 3.51 -13.13 -13.97
N ILE A 353 2.61 -13.96 -13.44
CA ILE A 353 1.72 -14.82 -14.24
C ILE A 353 0.78 -13.95 -15.08
N LEU A 354 0.14 -12.95 -14.47
CA LEU A 354 -0.81 -12.08 -15.16
C LEU A 354 -0.18 -11.31 -16.31
N ARG A 355 1.06 -10.85 -16.17
CA ARG A 355 1.78 -10.10 -17.20
C ARG A 355 1.82 -10.85 -18.55
N LEU A 356 1.94 -12.15 -18.51
CA LEU A 356 2.00 -12.99 -19.72
C LEU A 356 0.63 -13.32 -20.30
N HIS A 357 -0.46 -13.15 -19.52
CA HIS A 357 -1.77 -13.72 -19.86
C HIS A 357 -2.90 -12.69 -19.94
N LEU A 358 -2.62 -11.38 -19.87
CA LEU A 358 -3.67 -10.34 -19.80
C LEU A 358 -4.69 -10.43 -20.94
N PHE A 359 -4.26 -10.82 -22.13
CA PHE A 359 -5.11 -10.98 -23.31
C PHE A 359 -5.71 -12.39 -23.46
N ALA A 360 -5.26 -13.36 -22.69
CA ALA A 360 -5.76 -14.72 -22.78
C ALA A 360 -7.25 -14.79 -22.41
N LYS A 361 -8.01 -15.59 -23.16
CA LYS A 361 -9.43 -15.87 -22.92
C LYS A 361 -9.61 -17.20 -22.18
N THR A 362 -8.95 -17.35 -21.06
CA THR A 362 -9.02 -18.53 -20.18
C THR A 362 -9.56 -18.11 -18.82
N SER A 363 -10.00 -19.05 -18.00
CA SER A 363 -10.45 -18.74 -16.65
C SER A 363 -9.27 -18.33 -15.76
N ILE A 364 -9.43 -17.24 -15.00
CA ILE A 364 -8.43 -16.84 -14.01
C ILE A 364 -8.16 -17.96 -12.98
N LEU A 365 -9.18 -18.70 -12.58
CA LEU A 365 -9.03 -19.84 -11.66
C LEU A 365 -8.20 -20.96 -12.28
N SER A 366 -8.46 -21.33 -13.56
CA SER A 366 -7.69 -22.39 -14.21
C SER A 366 -6.23 -22.03 -14.47
N MET A 367 -5.91 -20.74 -14.47
CA MET A 367 -4.54 -20.25 -14.63
C MET A 367 -3.73 -20.34 -13.32
N PHE A 368 -4.38 -20.15 -12.17
CA PHE A 368 -3.72 -20.14 -10.86
C PHE A 368 -3.80 -21.48 -10.11
N PHE A 369 -4.69 -22.39 -10.51
CA PHE A 369 -4.78 -23.73 -9.94
C PHE A 369 -4.31 -24.76 -10.95
N ASP A 370 -3.31 -25.51 -10.59
CA ASP A 370 -2.78 -26.61 -11.42
C ASP A 370 -3.86 -27.67 -11.67
N GLN A 371 -3.86 -28.31 -12.84
CA GLN A 371 -4.89 -29.32 -13.18
C GLN A 371 -4.96 -30.49 -12.19
N SER A 372 -3.87 -30.78 -11.51
CA SER A 372 -3.81 -31.82 -10.47
C SER A 372 -4.58 -31.47 -9.18
N GLN A 373 -4.87 -30.18 -8.93
CA GLN A 373 -5.64 -29.74 -7.76
C GLN A 373 -7.14 -29.50 -8.04
N LYS A 374 -7.60 -29.71 -9.27
CA LYS A 374 -9.02 -29.51 -9.66
C LYS A 374 -10.01 -30.41 -8.95
N THR A 375 -9.55 -31.45 -8.27
CA THR A 375 -10.41 -32.40 -7.54
C THR A 375 -10.90 -31.90 -6.19
N GLN A 376 -10.46 -30.72 -5.73
CA GLN A 376 -10.86 -30.16 -4.43
C GLN A 376 -11.58 -28.80 -4.50
N ILE A 377 -11.99 -28.33 -5.68
CA ILE A 377 -12.82 -27.16 -5.78
C ILE A 377 -14.25 -27.58 -5.39
N PRO A 378 -14.84 -27.07 -4.29
CA PRO A 378 -16.25 -27.30 -4.02
C PRO A 378 -17.04 -26.81 -5.23
N CYS A 379 -17.80 -27.70 -5.83
CA CYS A 379 -18.71 -27.37 -6.92
C CYS A 379 -19.68 -26.30 -6.45
N LEU A 380 -19.45 -25.04 -6.80
CA LEU A 380 -20.39 -23.93 -6.62
C LEU A 380 -21.42 -23.91 -7.77
N ASP A 381 -21.70 -25.07 -8.35
CA ASP A 381 -22.84 -25.29 -9.21
C ASP A 381 -24.09 -25.55 -8.36
N LYS A 382 -24.60 -24.51 -7.72
CA LYS A 382 -26.04 -24.44 -7.51
C LYS A 382 -26.68 -24.00 -8.83
N GLN A 383 -26.76 -24.94 -9.72
CA GLN A 383 -27.72 -24.88 -10.81
C GLN A 383 -29.11 -24.87 -10.13
N LEU A 384 -29.72 -23.71 -10.08
CA LEU A 384 -31.15 -23.62 -9.80
C LEU A 384 -31.84 -24.43 -10.90
N LYS A 385 -32.33 -25.61 -10.53
CA LYS A 385 -33.36 -26.28 -11.32
C LYS A 385 -34.57 -25.35 -11.33
N LEU A 386 -34.75 -24.62 -12.43
CA LEU A 386 -36.03 -24.10 -12.81
C LEU A 386 -36.70 -25.24 -13.62
N PHE A 387 -37.96 -25.52 -13.28
CA PHE A 387 -38.90 -26.53 -13.83
C PHE A 387 -38.74 -27.94 -13.22
N ASP A 388 -39.47 -28.17 -12.13
CA ASP A 388 -40.66 -29.08 -12.11
C ASP A 388 -41.65 -28.52 -11.08
#